data_dc073db0a235b16f465a40ad668e29a5
#
_entry.id   dc073db0a235b16f465a40ad668e29a5
#
_cell.length_a   1.000
_cell.length_b   1.000
_cell.length_c   1.000
_cell.angle_alpha   90.00
_cell.angle_beta   90.00
_cell.angle_gamma   90.00
#
_symmetry.space_group_name_H-M   'P 1'
#
loop_
_entity.id
_entity.type
_entity.pdbx_description
1 polymer ?
#
loop_
_entity_poly.entity_id
_entity_poly.type
_entity_poly.pdbx_seq_one_letter_code
_entity_poly.pdbx_strand_id
1 'polypeptide(L)'
;PCYRMMPHRQRGEGLFLAVVRKPEEQARGALRLKGKMKSKPCMPPKEVLTWLKEDWRKSVSWLQPSEDLLIALPEAVRDLLALIQQESIQVLSAGIPVAEVYGRKVQPHAALALSLAFDRGAFPEVALEQEMAIRYLAREAVTLPEDTPRGIVWVSYSGLPLGFMKHLGNRSNNLYPQAWRIRHPELLLDSLSSGH
;
A
#
# COMPACT_ATOMS: atom_id res chain seq x y z
N PRO A 1 -21.02 -15.62 9.05
CA PRO A 1 -21.20 -16.02 7.67
C PRO A 1 -19.93 -16.63 7.10
N CYS A 2 -20.08 -17.66 6.26
CA CYS A 2 -18.98 -18.32 5.54
C CYS A 2 -19.25 -18.22 4.03
N TYR A 3 -18.19 -17.97 3.27
CA TYR A 3 -18.26 -17.89 1.82
C TYR A 3 -17.24 -18.85 1.21
N ARG A 4 -17.68 -19.65 0.26
CA ARG A 4 -16.81 -20.53 -0.50
C ARG A 4 -16.89 -20.17 -1.97
N MET A 5 -15.80 -19.66 -2.51
CA MET A 5 -15.66 -19.37 -3.93
C MET A 5 -15.12 -20.62 -4.64
N MET A 6 -15.89 -21.13 -5.58
CA MET A 6 -15.56 -22.39 -6.28
C MET A 6 -15.02 -22.09 -7.67
N PRO A 7 -13.89 -22.69 -8.10
CA PRO A 7 -13.31 -22.45 -9.43
C PRO A 7 -14.25 -22.71 -10.60
N HIS A 8 -15.19 -23.63 -10.46
CA HIS A 8 -16.18 -23.93 -11.51
C HIS A 8 -17.32 -22.90 -11.63
N ARG A 9 -17.45 -21.99 -10.65
CA ARG A 9 -18.48 -20.90 -10.65
C ARG A 9 -17.91 -19.52 -10.86
N GLN A 10 -16.61 -19.37 -10.61
CA GLN A 10 -15.89 -18.09 -10.74
C GLN A 10 -14.51 -18.34 -11.33
N ARG A 11 -14.01 -17.41 -12.13
CA ARG A 11 -12.62 -17.47 -12.60
C ARG A 11 -11.68 -17.22 -11.43
N GLY A 12 -10.82 -18.16 -11.11
CA GLY A 12 -9.85 -18.09 -10.01
C GLY A 12 -9.58 -19.46 -9.37
N GLU A 13 -8.65 -19.48 -8.41
CA GLU A 13 -8.19 -20.73 -7.77
C GLU A 13 -9.13 -21.25 -6.66
N GLY A 14 -10.14 -20.48 -6.32
CA GLY A 14 -11.02 -20.76 -5.19
C GLY A 14 -10.53 -20.15 -3.89
N LEU A 15 -11.49 -19.71 -3.08
CA LEU A 15 -11.22 -19.05 -1.79
C LEU A 15 -12.28 -19.49 -0.78
N PHE A 16 -11.88 -19.64 0.47
CA PHE A 16 -12.78 -19.79 1.60
C PHE A 16 -12.61 -18.59 2.53
N LEU A 17 -13.72 -17.92 2.84
CA LEU A 17 -13.78 -16.82 3.80
C LEU A 17 -14.79 -17.16 4.90
N ALA A 18 -14.35 -17.10 6.15
CA ALA A 18 -15.24 -17.21 7.32
C ALA A 18 -15.08 -15.97 8.19
N VAL A 19 -16.19 -15.37 8.57
CA VAL A 19 -16.22 -14.27 9.54
C VAL A 19 -16.87 -14.78 10.81
N VAL A 20 -16.10 -14.82 11.90
CA VAL A 20 -16.54 -15.24 13.22
C VAL A 20 -16.50 -14.05 14.17
N ARG A 21 -17.51 -13.94 15.03
CA ARG A 21 -17.57 -12.94 16.11
C ARG A 21 -17.69 -13.66 17.44
N LYS A 22 -16.81 -13.37 18.38
CA LYS A 22 -16.96 -13.83 19.76
C LYS A 22 -18.08 -13.02 20.43
N PRO A 23 -19.09 -13.66 21.07
CA PRO A 23 -20.10 -12.95 21.84
C PRO A 23 -19.48 -12.16 22.99
N GLU A 24 -20.00 -10.96 23.29
CA GLU A 24 -19.47 -10.08 24.33
C GLU A 24 -19.54 -10.72 25.72
N GLU A 25 -20.56 -11.51 26.01
CA GLU A 25 -20.72 -12.23 27.28
C GLU A 25 -19.57 -13.20 27.60
N GLN A 26 -18.82 -13.63 26.58
CA GLN A 26 -17.66 -14.50 26.76
C GLN A 26 -16.33 -13.73 26.78
N ALA A 27 -16.36 -12.41 26.64
CA ALA A 27 -15.20 -11.55 26.80
C ALA A 27 -14.86 -11.36 28.28
N ARG A 28 -14.39 -12.42 28.93
CA ARG A 28 -13.95 -12.36 30.34
C ARG A 28 -12.58 -11.70 30.42
N GLY A 29 -12.56 -10.51 31.03
CA GLY A 29 -11.36 -9.78 31.45
C GLY A 29 -10.82 -8.84 30.38
N ALA A 30 -10.53 -7.61 30.78
CA ALA A 30 -9.69 -6.73 30.00
C ALA A 30 -8.31 -7.40 29.86
N LEU A 31 -7.94 -7.77 28.64
CA LEU A 31 -6.59 -8.21 28.32
C LEU A 31 -5.63 -7.09 28.75
N ARG A 32 -4.89 -7.30 29.83
CA ARG A 32 -3.77 -6.42 30.20
C ARG A 32 -2.64 -6.68 29.22
N LEU A 33 -2.62 -5.91 28.15
CA LEU A 33 -1.61 -6.00 27.12
C LEU A 33 -0.28 -5.46 27.66
N LYS A 34 0.58 -6.34 28.14
CA LYS A 34 1.96 -6.02 28.59
C LYS A 34 2.96 -6.47 27.52
N GLY A 35 2.78 -6.00 26.29
CA GLY A 35 3.65 -6.39 25.20
C GLY A 35 4.64 -5.31 24.79
N LYS A 36 5.90 -5.68 24.61
CA LYS A 36 6.86 -4.84 23.89
C LYS A 36 6.79 -5.21 22.41
N MET A 37 6.53 -4.22 21.56
CA MET A 37 6.62 -4.41 20.13
C MET A 37 8.06 -4.73 19.70
N LYS A 38 8.21 -5.65 18.77
CA LYS A 38 9.53 -5.99 18.19
C LYS A 38 10.08 -4.83 17.35
N SER A 39 9.21 -4.07 16.70
CA SER A 39 9.59 -2.89 15.92
C SER A 39 9.71 -1.67 16.83
N LYS A 40 10.78 -0.89 16.68
CA LYS A 40 10.97 0.33 17.46
C LYS A 40 10.02 1.42 16.99
N PRO A 41 9.34 2.15 17.90
CA PRO A 41 8.68 3.39 17.55
C PRO A 41 9.71 4.37 16.98
N CYS A 42 9.34 5.08 15.93
CA CYS A 42 10.19 6.09 15.32
C CYS A 42 9.41 7.38 15.07
N MET A 43 10.15 8.47 14.85
CA MET A 43 9.57 9.72 14.36
C MET A 43 9.89 9.81 12.87
N PRO A 44 8.91 9.85 11.98
CA PRO A 44 9.15 10.00 10.55
C PRO A 44 9.64 11.41 10.23
N PRO A 45 10.35 11.63 9.11
CA PRO A 45 10.62 12.95 8.58
C PRO A 45 9.34 13.77 8.40
N LYS A 46 9.41 15.09 8.60
CA LYS A 46 8.24 15.98 8.52
C LYS A 46 7.50 15.88 7.18
N GLU A 47 8.24 15.72 6.09
CA GLU A 47 7.67 15.55 4.75
C GLU A 47 6.79 14.31 4.64
N VAL A 48 7.18 13.18 5.26
CA VAL A 48 6.39 11.94 5.25
C VAL A 48 5.04 12.11 5.94
N LEU A 49 4.98 12.94 6.98
CA LEU A 49 3.72 13.25 7.64
C LEU A 49 2.71 13.91 6.71
N THR A 50 3.18 14.77 5.78
CA THR A 50 2.30 15.47 4.84
C THR A 50 1.66 14.56 3.78
N TRP A 51 2.16 13.34 3.62
CA TRP A 51 1.64 12.37 2.65
C TRP A 51 0.37 11.66 3.13
N LEU A 52 0.04 11.79 4.41
CA LEU A 52 -1.18 11.23 4.99
C LEU A 52 -2.23 12.32 5.21
N LYS A 53 -3.50 11.96 5.09
CA LYS A 53 -4.63 12.80 5.49
C LYS A 53 -4.51 13.20 6.97
N GLU A 54 -5.05 14.34 7.33
CA GLU A 54 -4.88 14.91 8.67
C GLU A 54 -5.42 14.03 9.81
N ASP A 55 -6.56 13.38 9.60
CA ASP A 55 -7.16 12.44 10.55
C ASP A 55 -6.25 11.23 10.81
N TRP A 56 -5.60 10.71 9.77
CA TRP A 56 -4.64 9.62 9.89
C TRP A 56 -3.36 10.05 10.60
N ARG A 57 -2.83 11.24 10.33
CA ARG A 57 -1.61 11.76 10.99
C ARG A 57 -1.72 11.74 12.51
N LYS A 58 -2.94 11.98 13.05
CA LYS A 58 -3.22 12.07 14.50
C LYS A 58 -3.52 10.72 15.14
N SER A 59 -3.80 9.69 14.36
CA SER A 59 -4.30 8.39 14.83
C SER A 59 -3.38 7.21 14.52
N VAL A 60 -2.14 7.47 14.10
CA VAL A 60 -1.16 6.43 13.81
C VAL A 60 0.08 6.52 14.68
N SER A 61 0.60 5.36 15.04
CA SER A 61 1.97 5.17 15.52
C SER A 61 2.90 4.86 14.37
N TRP A 62 4.12 5.36 14.43
CA TRP A 62 5.14 5.10 13.42
C TRP A 62 6.08 4.00 13.87
N LEU A 63 6.35 3.07 12.96
CA LEU A 63 7.23 1.95 13.17
C LEU A 63 8.28 1.90 12.06
N GLN A 64 9.48 1.49 12.44
CA GLN A 64 10.57 1.21 11.51
C GLN A 64 11.02 -0.24 11.71
N PRO A 65 10.41 -1.20 11.00
CA PRO A 65 10.74 -2.62 11.15
C PRO A 65 12.13 -2.96 10.59
N SER A 66 12.59 -2.19 9.59
CA SER A 66 13.93 -2.25 9.00
C SER A 66 14.46 -0.84 8.76
N GLU A 67 15.74 -0.68 8.48
CA GLU A 67 16.36 0.64 8.26
C GLU A 67 15.79 1.38 7.04
N ASP A 68 15.22 0.65 6.12
CA ASP A 68 14.74 1.13 4.81
C ASP A 68 13.22 1.29 4.71
N LEU A 69 12.44 1.02 5.77
CA LEU A 69 10.96 1.03 5.68
C LEU A 69 10.29 1.75 6.86
N LEU A 70 9.43 2.73 6.54
CA LEU A 70 8.55 3.40 7.50
C LEU A 70 7.11 2.92 7.34
N ILE A 71 6.49 2.53 8.45
CA ILE A 71 5.12 2.03 8.51
C ILE A 71 4.28 2.93 9.42
N ALA A 72 3.09 3.31 8.95
CA ALA A 72 2.04 3.91 9.77
C ALA A 72 1.10 2.80 10.27
N LEU A 73 1.02 2.62 11.58
CA LEU A 73 0.15 1.65 12.24
C LEU A 73 -0.98 2.40 12.95
N PRO A 74 -2.27 2.13 12.66
CA PRO A 74 -3.37 2.71 13.41
C PRO A 74 -3.21 2.43 14.91
N GLU A 75 -3.34 3.48 15.74
CA GLU A 75 -3.14 3.37 17.20
C GLU A 75 -4.06 2.31 17.82
N ALA A 76 -5.29 2.18 17.31
CA ALA A 76 -6.27 1.21 17.79
C ALA A 76 -5.82 -0.27 17.70
N VAL A 77 -4.87 -0.60 16.80
CA VAL A 77 -4.39 -1.99 16.63
C VAL A 77 -2.99 -2.21 17.16
N ARG A 78 -2.35 -1.19 17.70
CA ARG A 78 -0.98 -1.24 18.22
C ARG A 78 -0.80 -2.28 19.32
N ASP A 79 -1.71 -2.24 20.32
CA ASP A 79 -1.63 -3.15 21.45
C ASP A 79 -1.95 -4.58 21.04
N LEU A 80 -2.89 -4.76 20.10
CA LEU A 80 -3.19 -6.06 19.52
C LEU A 80 -1.97 -6.64 18.78
N LEU A 81 -1.26 -5.83 17.99
CA LEU A 81 -0.04 -6.27 17.32
C LEU A 81 1.03 -6.68 18.33
N ALA A 82 1.21 -5.92 19.41
CA ALA A 82 2.17 -6.25 20.46
C ALA A 82 1.84 -7.59 21.12
N LEU A 83 0.55 -7.88 21.37
CA LEU A 83 0.09 -9.15 21.91
C LEU A 83 0.37 -10.31 20.94
N ILE A 84 -0.03 -10.18 19.68
CA ILE A 84 0.15 -11.22 18.64
C ILE A 84 1.65 -11.58 18.51
N GLN A 85 2.53 -10.58 18.57
CA GLN A 85 3.97 -10.81 18.48
C GLN A 85 4.56 -11.57 19.68
N GLN A 86 3.90 -11.54 20.85
CA GLN A 86 4.31 -12.31 22.03
C GLN A 86 3.89 -13.77 21.94
N GLU A 87 2.73 -14.05 21.34
CA GLU A 87 2.16 -15.40 21.21
C GLU A 87 2.84 -16.24 20.11
N SER A 88 4.04 -15.89 19.69
CA SER A 88 4.78 -16.59 18.62
C SER A 88 4.05 -16.72 17.29
N ILE A 89 3.04 -15.87 17.07
CA ILE A 89 2.32 -15.80 15.81
C ILE A 89 3.15 -14.98 14.82
N GLN A 90 3.40 -15.53 13.65
CA GLN A 90 4.10 -14.82 12.59
C GLN A 90 3.20 -13.76 11.97
N VAL A 91 3.57 -12.50 12.11
CA VAL A 91 2.89 -11.37 11.45
C VAL A 91 3.57 -11.11 10.12
N LEU A 92 2.87 -11.36 9.02
CA LEU A 92 3.40 -11.15 7.66
C LEU A 92 3.36 -9.69 7.26
N SER A 93 2.33 -8.95 7.69
CA SER A 93 2.17 -7.52 7.40
C SER A 93 1.34 -6.86 8.47
N ALA A 94 1.68 -5.64 8.87
CA ALA A 94 0.92 -4.82 9.80
C ALA A 94 1.09 -3.34 9.49
N GLY A 95 -0.02 -2.61 9.45
CA GLY A 95 -0.03 -1.19 9.12
C GLY A 95 0.15 -0.92 7.61
N ILE A 96 0.43 0.34 7.30
CA ILE A 96 0.60 0.83 5.93
C ILE A 96 2.07 1.16 5.73
N PRO A 97 2.80 0.48 4.81
CA PRO A 97 4.09 0.94 4.33
C PRO A 97 3.94 2.32 3.67
N VAL A 98 4.53 3.35 4.29
CA VAL A 98 4.35 4.74 3.84
C VAL A 98 5.54 5.21 3.02
N ALA A 99 6.75 4.89 3.47
CA ALA A 99 7.96 5.38 2.84
C ALA A 99 9.09 4.35 2.87
N GLU A 100 9.87 4.34 1.81
CA GLU A 100 11.19 3.72 1.74
C GLU A 100 12.25 4.76 2.09
N VAL A 101 13.28 4.34 2.85
CA VAL A 101 14.36 5.19 3.35
C VAL A 101 15.67 4.80 2.65
N TYR A 102 16.33 5.75 2.04
CA TYR A 102 17.62 5.57 1.36
C TYR A 102 18.62 6.57 1.93
N GLY A 103 19.26 6.23 3.04
CA GLY A 103 20.11 7.15 3.80
C GLY A 103 19.33 8.36 4.32
N ARG A 104 19.57 9.56 3.77
CA ARG A 104 18.84 10.78 4.14
C ARG A 104 17.61 11.06 3.24
N LYS A 105 17.40 10.27 2.21
CA LYS A 105 16.27 10.45 1.27
C LYS A 105 15.14 9.53 1.63
N VAL A 106 13.93 10.01 1.48
CA VAL A 106 12.72 9.21 1.61
C VAL A 106 11.94 9.23 0.29
N GLN A 107 11.27 8.12 0.01
CA GLN A 107 10.46 7.94 -1.19
C GLN A 107 9.14 7.28 -0.79
N PRO A 108 7.98 7.70 -1.34
CA PRO A 108 6.72 7.08 -0.99
C PRO A 108 6.67 5.63 -1.48
N HIS A 109 6.20 4.75 -0.59
CA HIS A 109 5.97 3.35 -0.91
C HIS A 109 4.65 3.19 -1.67
N ALA A 110 4.58 2.30 -2.65
CA ALA A 110 3.38 2.10 -3.49
C ALA A 110 2.12 1.77 -2.67
N ALA A 111 2.26 1.04 -1.55
CA ALA A 111 1.14 0.74 -0.66
C ALA A 111 0.46 1.99 -0.08
N LEU A 112 1.18 3.10 0.07
CA LEU A 112 0.58 4.37 0.49
C LEU A 112 -0.47 4.84 -0.51
N ALA A 113 -0.16 4.84 -1.81
CA ALA A 113 -1.10 5.27 -2.86
C ALA A 113 -2.39 4.45 -2.85
N LEU A 114 -2.29 3.15 -2.53
CA LEU A 114 -3.42 2.22 -2.48
C LEU A 114 -4.20 2.28 -1.15
N SER A 115 -3.74 3.07 -0.19
CA SER A 115 -4.34 3.16 1.13
C SER A 115 -5.37 4.28 1.24
N LEU A 116 -6.32 4.14 2.15
CA LEU A 116 -7.28 5.21 2.49
C LEU A 116 -6.61 6.39 3.21
N ALA A 117 -5.42 6.18 3.76
CA ALA A 117 -4.66 7.18 4.48
C ALA A 117 -3.96 8.20 3.56
N PHE A 118 -3.80 7.87 2.27
CA PHE A 118 -3.10 8.72 1.32
C PHE A 118 -3.79 10.05 1.11
N ASP A 119 -3.05 11.14 1.32
CA ASP A 119 -3.47 12.49 0.95
C ASP A 119 -3.12 12.73 -0.52
N ARG A 120 -4.13 12.65 -1.40
CA ARG A 120 -3.95 12.83 -2.85
C ARG A 120 -3.42 14.23 -3.22
N GLY A 121 -3.58 15.21 -2.34
CA GLY A 121 -3.02 16.55 -2.53
C GLY A 121 -1.52 16.66 -2.21
N ALA A 122 -0.90 15.62 -1.64
CA ALA A 122 0.52 15.65 -1.26
C ALA A 122 1.49 15.62 -2.46
N PHE A 123 1.04 15.11 -3.61
CA PHE A 123 1.83 15.04 -4.84
C PHE A 123 0.95 15.33 -6.06
N PRO A 124 1.53 15.83 -7.17
CA PRO A 124 0.81 15.96 -8.43
C PRO A 124 0.27 14.64 -8.94
N GLU A 125 -0.93 14.65 -9.51
CA GLU A 125 -1.56 13.50 -10.16
C GLU A 125 -1.22 13.48 -11.65
N VAL A 126 -1.00 12.27 -12.19
CA VAL A 126 -0.98 12.01 -13.63
C VAL A 126 -1.95 10.86 -13.91
N ALA A 127 -3.06 11.17 -14.57
CA ALA A 127 -4.01 10.17 -15.04
C ALA A 127 -3.42 9.45 -16.26
N LEU A 128 -3.41 8.13 -16.20
CA LEU A 128 -2.90 7.28 -17.27
C LEU A 128 -4.06 6.71 -18.10
N GLU A 129 -3.86 6.63 -19.40
CA GLU A 129 -4.69 5.82 -20.28
C GLU A 129 -4.49 4.32 -19.98
N GLN A 130 -5.45 3.49 -20.39
CA GLN A 130 -5.46 2.06 -20.03
C GLN A 130 -4.19 1.33 -20.42
N GLU A 131 -3.67 1.54 -21.62
CA GLU A 131 -2.41 0.94 -22.07
C GLU A 131 -1.25 1.33 -21.17
N MET A 132 -1.10 2.63 -20.87
CA MET A 132 -0.03 3.14 -20.01
C MET A 132 -0.17 2.65 -18.57
N ALA A 133 -1.39 2.47 -18.07
CA ALA A 133 -1.65 1.88 -16.76
C ALA A 133 -1.19 0.42 -16.69
N ILE A 134 -1.46 -0.38 -17.72
CA ILE A 134 -0.98 -1.77 -17.82
C ILE A 134 0.56 -1.79 -17.86
N ARG A 135 1.20 -0.95 -18.68
CA ARG A 135 2.66 -0.82 -18.75
C ARG A 135 3.26 -0.40 -17.41
N TYR A 136 2.62 0.56 -16.72
CA TYR A 136 3.02 0.96 -15.37
C TYR A 136 3.00 -0.22 -14.40
N LEU A 137 1.91 -0.99 -14.36
CA LEU A 137 1.77 -2.16 -13.50
C LEU A 137 2.71 -3.32 -13.89
N ALA A 138 3.12 -3.39 -15.14
CA ALA A 138 4.14 -4.32 -15.62
C ALA A 138 5.58 -3.85 -15.34
N ARG A 139 5.75 -2.62 -14.83
CA ARG A 139 7.05 -1.94 -14.64
C ARG A 139 7.79 -1.67 -15.95
N GLU A 140 7.08 -1.57 -17.04
CA GLU A 140 7.63 -1.09 -18.29
C GLU A 140 7.85 0.44 -18.26
N ALA A 141 8.53 0.95 -19.29
CA ALA A 141 8.71 2.39 -19.44
C ALA A 141 7.35 3.06 -19.73
N VAL A 142 7.07 4.12 -18.99
CA VAL A 142 5.89 4.97 -19.18
C VAL A 142 6.37 6.40 -19.41
N THR A 143 5.98 6.97 -20.54
CA THR A 143 6.21 8.38 -20.83
C THR A 143 5.09 9.20 -20.20
N LEU A 144 5.45 10.20 -19.41
CA LEU A 144 4.50 11.14 -18.84
C LEU A 144 4.37 12.37 -19.74
N PRO A 145 3.26 13.13 -19.66
CA PRO A 145 3.09 14.39 -20.37
C PRO A 145 4.27 15.37 -20.12
N GLU A 146 4.60 16.20 -21.10
CA GLU A 146 5.74 17.12 -21.03
C GLU A 146 5.60 18.18 -19.94
N ASP A 147 4.38 18.56 -19.61
CA ASP A 147 4.04 19.52 -18.56
C ASP A 147 4.04 18.90 -17.14
N THR A 148 4.34 17.60 -17.03
CA THR A 148 4.43 16.92 -15.73
C THR A 148 5.52 17.55 -14.86
N PRO A 149 5.22 17.96 -13.61
CA PRO A 149 6.23 18.49 -12.71
C PRO A 149 7.34 17.48 -12.40
N ARG A 150 8.57 17.97 -12.31
CA ARG A 150 9.70 17.13 -11.86
C ARG A 150 9.54 16.74 -10.40
N GLY A 151 9.92 15.53 -10.05
CA GLY A 151 9.82 15.00 -8.69
C GLY A 151 8.94 13.76 -8.62
N ILE A 152 8.37 13.53 -7.43
CA ILE A 152 7.41 12.45 -7.23
C ILE A 152 6.03 12.89 -7.72
N VAL A 153 5.41 12.04 -8.50
CA VAL A 153 4.01 12.14 -8.92
C VAL A 153 3.29 10.84 -8.58
N TRP A 154 2.00 10.89 -8.29
CA TRP A 154 1.22 9.66 -8.23
C TRP A 154 0.45 9.47 -9.53
N VAL A 155 0.27 8.21 -9.90
CA VAL A 155 -0.41 7.85 -11.14
C VAL A 155 -1.74 7.18 -10.84
N SER A 156 -2.75 7.49 -11.66
CA SER A 156 -4.10 6.95 -11.56
C SER A 156 -4.57 6.37 -12.88
N TYR A 157 -5.56 5.48 -12.79
CA TYR A 157 -6.36 5.03 -13.92
C TYR A 157 -7.83 5.03 -13.50
N SER A 158 -8.71 5.64 -14.30
CA SER A 158 -10.14 5.79 -14.00
C SER A 158 -10.40 6.33 -12.59
N GLY A 159 -9.57 7.29 -12.13
CA GLY A 159 -9.68 7.92 -10.79
C GLY A 159 -9.18 7.05 -9.63
N LEU A 160 -8.67 5.84 -9.90
CA LEU A 160 -8.11 4.96 -8.89
C LEU A 160 -6.58 5.10 -8.86
N PRO A 161 -5.97 5.32 -7.68
CA PRO A 161 -4.52 5.37 -7.55
C PRO A 161 -3.89 4.02 -7.89
N LEU A 162 -2.79 4.04 -8.63
CA LEU A 162 -1.99 2.85 -8.95
C LEU A 162 -0.68 2.82 -8.17
N GLY A 163 -0.08 3.99 -7.91
CA GLY A 163 1.19 4.11 -7.21
C GLY A 163 1.92 5.40 -7.56
N PHE A 164 3.24 5.38 -7.49
CA PHE A 164 4.08 6.56 -7.70
C PHE A 164 5.07 6.38 -8.83
N MET A 165 5.46 7.49 -9.43
CA MET A 165 6.59 7.62 -10.36
C MET A 165 7.48 8.77 -9.93
N LYS A 166 8.76 8.70 -10.29
CA LYS A 166 9.70 9.82 -10.14
C LYS A 166 10.03 10.39 -11.51
N HIS A 167 9.45 11.55 -11.80
CA HIS A 167 9.70 12.25 -13.07
C HIS A 167 11.00 13.07 -13.00
N LEU A 168 11.88 12.89 -13.97
CA LEU A 168 13.20 13.54 -14.05
C LEU A 168 13.27 14.62 -15.15
N GLY A 169 12.15 14.82 -15.87
CA GLY A 169 12.02 15.72 -17.00
C GLY A 169 12.05 14.98 -18.34
N ASN A 170 13.13 14.30 -18.66
CA ASN A 170 13.28 13.54 -19.92
C ASN A 170 12.92 12.06 -19.80
N ARG A 171 12.77 11.56 -18.57
CA ARG A 171 12.40 10.16 -18.28
C ARG A 171 11.72 10.10 -16.92
N SER A 172 11.02 9.00 -16.68
CA SER A 172 10.36 8.73 -15.41
C SER A 172 10.74 7.35 -14.88
N ASN A 173 11.03 7.27 -13.60
CA ASN A 173 11.29 6.01 -12.93
C ASN A 173 9.97 5.49 -12.34
N ASN A 174 9.62 4.26 -12.68
CA ASN A 174 8.48 3.56 -12.15
C ASN A 174 8.80 3.03 -10.73
N LEU A 175 8.05 3.48 -9.72
CA LEU A 175 8.24 3.10 -8.31
C LEU A 175 7.33 1.94 -7.88
N TYR A 176 6.62 1.31 -8.81
CA TYR A 176 5.79 0.14 -8.51
C TYR A 176 6.66 -1.04 -8.06
N PRO A 177 6.28 -1.79 -7.00
CA PRO A 177 7.12 -2.87 -6.49
C PRO A 177 7.32 -3.99 -7.52
N GLN A 178 8.57 -4.46 -7.66
CA GLN A 178 8.91 -5.54 -8.60
C GLN A 178 8.11 -6.82 -8.33
N ALA A 179 7.85 -7.13 -7.06
CA ALA A 179 7.09 -8.32 -6.67
C ALA A 179 5.61 -8.26 -7.07
N TRP A 180 5.06 -7.06 -7.31
CA TRP A 180 3.64 -6.87 -7.64
C TRP A 180 3.38 -6.74 -9.13
N ARG A 181 4.46 -6.70 -9.94
CA ARG A 181 4.33 -6.46 -11.38
C ARG A 181 3.46 -7.51 -12.07
N ILE A 182 2.71 -7.07 -13.06
CA ILE A 182 2.04 -7.94 -14.03
C ILE A 182 3.13 -8.62 -14.87
N ARG A 183 3.10 -9.95 -14.96
CA ARG A 183 4.14 -10.72 -15.66
C ARG A 183 3.89 -10.87 -17.16
N HIS A 184 2.63 -10.82 -17.58
CA HIS A 184 2.16 -11.02 -18.94
C HIS A 184 1.25 -9.87 -19.37
N PRO A 185 1.79 -8.64 -19.52
CA PRO A 185 0.99 -7.48 -19.93
C PRO A 185 0.43 -7.61 -21.34
N GLU A 186 1.12 -8.36 -22.23
CA GLU A 186 0.73 -8.63 -23.61
C GLU A 186 -0.68 -9.22 -23.68
N LEU A 187 -1.07 -10.12 -22.79
CA LEU A 187 -2.41 -10.71 -22.77
C LEU A 187 -3.52 -9.69 -22.52
N LEU A 188 -3.21 -8.64 -21.75
CA LEU A 188 -4.15 -7.55 -21.49
C LEU A 188 -4.15 -6.53 -22.63
N LEU A 189 -2.99 -6.23 -23.21
CA LEU A 189 -2.84 -5.28 -24.32
C LEU A 189 -3.51 -5.82 -25.60
N ASP A 190 -3.32 -7.10 -25.90
CA ASP A 190 -3.95 -7.76 -27.05
C ASP A 190 -5.49 -7.76 -26.95
N SER A 191 -6.03 -7.91 -25.73
CA SER A 191 -7.47 -7.84 -25.49
C SER A 191 -8.06 -6.44 -25.78
N LEU A 192 -7.28 -5.38 -25.63
CA LEU A 192 -7.67 -4.02 -25.97
C LEU A 192 -7.71 -3.79 -27.48
N SER A 193 -6.76 -4.42 -28.19
CA SER A 193 -6.66 -4.32 -29.66
C SER A 193 -7.77 -5.11 -30.39
N SER A 194 -8.30 -6.16 -29.74
CA SER A 194 -9.29 -7.08 -30.33
C SER A 194 -10.74 -6.68 -30.03
N GLY A 195 -10.96 -5.62 -29.25
CA GLY A 195 -12.28 -5.17 -28.78
C GLY A 195 -12.92 -4.06 -29.61
N HIS A 196 -12.54 -3.92 -30.90
CA HIS A 196 -13.19 -3.00 -31.87
C HIS A 196 -13.93 -3.79 -32.95
#